data_178d9ca596ca78794605c3ae75ce44d1
#
_entry.id   178d9ca596ca78794605c3ae75ce44d1
#
_cell.length_a   1.000
_cell.length_b   1.000
_cell.length_c   1.000
_cell.angle_alpha   90.00
_cell.angle_beta   90.00
_cell.angle_gamma   90.00
#
_symmetry.space_group_name_H-M   'P 1'
#
loop_
_entity.id
_entity.type
_entity.pdbx_description
1 polymer ?
#
loop_
_entity_poly.entity_id
_entity_poly.type
_entity_poly.pdbx_seq_one_letter_code
_entity_poly.pdbx_strand_id
1 'polypeptide(L)'
;MIQKQNLFSRIAGISTIVLCAVGGLLYVKKPVQSVPAKPAPAEIVQATEVRELPGQLDSIPLFNSNSPEWVKKEGILLSTFPPDAKKVPAAHLNFAFQGQFNLFAHHFSHTPLNLRTLYIGALLYNPSSAPVTVEVLQAASYLMEPDAPFKQKPALSESPNGEVYSGPGIRAVDNVLRGIRQPDFPEKLLIAPGETALLMNRPIPVRGLEKPINGCSTFVRLKSSGKVYAATLAMYAPQNADGGERAPTLEEWQQLLNNGGLAGPRDKTPTPPDGTLGSLIYGRVAGVQQGSGWEAELVDRDAKNLAIPQTGKVISYAISTLRGGTLGTQQVQAGKMLARYRDTAYEAHGNYGVHYNLIVPLHNTAQKPQTVAVSLETPLKEDRL
;
A
#
# COMPACT_ATOMS: atom_id res chain seq x y z
N MET A 1 0.43 32.63 8.77
CA MET A 1 1.56 32.98 9.63
C MET A 1 2.34 31.70 9.89
N ILE A 2 3.33 31.43 9.07
CA ILE A 2 4.09 30.16 9.03
C ILE A 2 5.40 30.42 9.74
N GLN A 3 5.61 29.77 10.88
CA GLN A 3 6.87 29.81 11.60
C GLN A 3 7.83 28.77 10.99
N LYS A 4 8.81 29.26 10.24
CA LYS A 4 9.99 28.48 9.84
C LYS A 4 10.93 28.40 11.04
N GLN A 5 11.18 27.20 11.53
CA GLN A 5 12.34 26.97 12.40
C GLN A 5 13.53 26.54 11.54
N ASN A 6 14.40 27.47 11.23
CA ASN A 6 15.74 27.21 10.74
C ASN A 6 16.66 26.99 11.94
N LEU A 7 17.17 25.78 12.09
CA LEU A 7 18.20 25.45 13.07
C LEU A 7 19.57 25.42 12.38
N PHE A 8 20.22 26.59 12.24
CA PHE A 8 21.65 26.68 11.99
C PHE A 8 22.34 27.05 13.31
N SER A 9 22.98 26.09 13.96
CA SER A 9 23.89 26.37 15.07
C SER A 9 25.27 26.70 14.50
N ARG A 10 25.64 27.97 14.57
CA ARG A 10 27.05 28.41 14.45
C ARG A 10 27.70 28.22 15.79
N ILE A 11 28.67 27.32 15.90
CA ILE A 11 29.59 27.25 17.01
C ILE A 11 30.79 28.12 16.64
N ALA A 12 30.92 29.26 17.29
CA ALA A 12 32.14 30.08 17.28
C ALA A 12 33.12 29.46 18.29
N GLY A 13 34.23 28.92 17.80
CA GLY A 13 35.30 28.44 18.64
C GLY A 13 36.18 29.58 19.12
N ILE A 14 36.30 29.73 20.42
CA ILE A 14 37.31 30.59 21.07
C ILE A 14 38.61 29.80 21.18
N SER A 15 39.66 30.27 20.50
CA SER A 15 41.01 29.72 20.57
C SER A 15 41.68 30.13 21.85
N THR A 16 41.99 29.20 22.73
CA THR A 16 42.97 29.43 23.82
C THR A 16 44.28 28.78 23.40
N ILE A 17 45.29 29.59 23.21
CA ILE A 17 46.67 29.17 22.93
C ILE A 17 47.31 28.75 24.23
N VAL A 18 47.69 27.48 24.37
CA VAL A 18 48.63 27.02 25.39
C VAL A 18 49.89 26.56 24.65
N LEU A 19 50.99 27.28 24.88
CA LEU A 19 52.31 26.94 24.37
C LEU A 19 52.92 25.88 25.26
N CYS A 20 53.04 24.64 24.78
CA CYS A 20 53.99 23.68 25.35
C CYS A 20 54.91 23.20 24.25
N ALA A 21 56.14 23.60 24.34
CA ALA A 21 57.23 23.14 23.48
C ALA A 21 57.69 21.75 23.91
N VAL A 22 57.42 20.72 23.07
CA VAL A 22 58.21 19.48 23.05
C VAL A 22 58.24 19.00 21.59
N GLY A 23 59.43 18.69 21.10
CA GLY A 23 59.73 18.33 19.73
C GLY A 23 58.94 17.12 19.21
N GLY A 24 58.37 17.24 18.05
CA GLY A 24 57.64 16.18 17.42
C GLY A 24 57.39 16.45 15.95
N LEU A 25 57.74 15.54 15.13
CA LEU A 25 57.62 15.42 13.70
C LEU A 25 56.48 16.25 13.07
N LEU A 26 56.84 17.10 12.13
CA LEU A 26 55.91 17.75 11.20
C LEU A 26 55.22 16.68 10.32
N TYR A 27 53.99 16.29 10.68
CA TYR A 27 53.12 15.49 9.83
C TYR A 27 52.46 16.44 8.82
N VAL A 28 53.05 16.56 7.64
CA VAL A 28 52.43 17.29 6.52
C VAL A 28 51.25 16.49 6.06
N LYS A 29 50.00 16.86 6.47
CA LYS A 29 48.78 16.33 5.84
C LYS A 29 48.78 16.69 4.36
N LYS A 30 48.94 15.68 3.49
CA LYS A 30 48.68 15.86 2.07
C LYS A 30 47.26 16.41 1.90
N PRO A 31 47.08 17.45 1.06
CA PRO A 31 45.70 17.89 0.74
C PRO A 31 44.92 16.74 0.18
N VAL A 32 43.77 16.44 0.76
CA VAL A 32 42.80 15.52 0.21
C VAL A 32 42.35 16.11 -1.12
N GLN A 33 42.77 15.53 -2.23
CA GLN A 33 42.23 15.89 -3.54
C GLN A 33 40.72 15.66 -3.48
N SER A 34 39.96 16.75 -3.58
CA SER A 34 38.50 16.65 -3.75
C SER A 34 38.25 15.91 -5.07
N VAL A 35 37.65 14.71 -4.99
CA VAL A 35 37.13 14.03 -6.17
C VAL A 35 36.12 14.99 -6.80
N PRO A 36 36.27 15.36 -8.08
CA PRO A 36 35.30 16.23 -8.73
C PRO A 36 33.91 15.61 -8.60
N ALA A 37 32.95 16.39 -8.10
CA ALA A 37 31.57 15.96 -8.00
C ALA A 37 31.11 15.53 -9.38
N LYS A 38 30.56 14.32 -9.50
CA LYS A 38 29.96 13.83 -10.74
C LYS A 38 28.94 14.90 -11.18
N PRO A 39 28.99 15.40 -12.42
CA PRO A 39 28.03 16.41 -12.87
C PRO A 39 26.63 15.86 -12.65
N ALA A 40 25.74 16.71 -12.10
CA ALA A 40 24.32 16.36 -11.98
C ALA A 40 23.81 15.94 -13.36
N PRO A 41 22.98 14.89 -13.43
CA PRO A 41 22.37 14.50 -14.69
C PRO A 41 21.66 15.71 -15.30
N ALA A 42 21.81 15.93 -16.60
CA ALA A 42 21.15 17.02 -17.29
C ALA A 42 19.62 16.87 -17.12
N GLU A 43 18.97 17.88 -16.62
CA GLU A 43 17.51 17.93 -16.53
C GLU A 43 16.96 18.14 -17.95
N ILE A 44 16.15 17.18 -18.41
CA ILE A 44 15.48 17.27 -19.70
C ILE A 44 14.04 17.67 -19.40
N VAL A 45 13.67 18.92 -19.74
CA VAL A 45 12.29 19.40 -19.67
C VAL A 45 11.62 19.13 -21.00
N GLN A 46 10.61 18.27 -21.01
CA GLN A 46 9.86 17.93 -22.21
C GLN A 46 8.37 18.21 -22.00
N ALA A 47 7.78 18.99 -22.90
CA ALA A 47 6.35 19.24 -22.87
C ALA A 47 5.57 17.97 -23.18
N THR A 48 4.62 17.65 -22.33
CA THR A 48 3.79 16.44 -22.42
C THR A 48 2.33 16.83 -22.59
N GLU A 49 1.64 16.19 -23.52
CA GLU A 49 0.19 16.24 -23.61
C GLU A 49 -0.39 15.25 -22.60
N VAL A 50 -1.00 15.76 -21.54
CA VAL A 50 -1.64 14.94 -20.50
C VAL A 50 -3.10 14.72 -20.84
N ARG A 51 -3.50 13.46 -20.92
CA ARG A 51 -4.87 13.04 -21.24
C ARG A 51 -5.53 12.36 -20.04
N GLU A 52 -6.86 12.48 -19.95
CA GLU A 52 -7.66 11.66 -19.04
C GLU A 52 -7.53 10.19 -19.41
N LEU A 53 -7.54 9.33 -18.39
CA LEU A 53 -7.58 7.88 -18.60
C LEU A 53 -9.01 7.48 -18.99
N PRO A 54 -9.27 6.91 -20.17
CA PRO A 54 -10.59 6.42 -20.52
C PRO A 54 -11.03 5.27 -19.61
N GLY A 55 -12.35 5.01 -19.56
CA GLY A 55 -12.91 3.95 -18.71
C GLY A 55 -13.27 4.42 -17.31
N GLN A 56 -13.44 3.48 -16.41
CA GLN A 56 -13.81 3.69 -15.01
C GLN A 56 -13.47 2.48 -14.16
N LEU A 57 -13.53 2.62 -12.83
CA LEU A 57 -13.43 1.50 -11.91
C LEU A 57 -14.56 0.50 -12.15
N ASP A 58 -14.23 -0.79 -12.04
CA ASP A 58 -15.19 -1.87 -12.06
C ASP A 58 -16.10 -1.86 -10.81
N SER A 59 -16.95 -2.87 -10.68
CA SER A 59 -17.85 -3.04 -9.53
C SER A 59 -17.35 -4.07 -8.51
N ILE A 60 -16.15 -4.65 -8.70
CA ILE A 60 -15.60 -5.67 -7.81
C ILE A 60 -15.14 -4.99 -6.51
N PRO A 61 -15.76 -5.25 -5.35
CA PRO A 61 -15.40 -4.58 -4.12
C PRO A 61 -14.04 -5.03 -3.61
N LEU A 62 -13.30 -4.09 -3.00
CA LEU A 62 -12.03 -4.36 -2.37
C LEU A 62 -12.14 -4.12 -0.86
N PHE A 63 -11.95 -5.19 -0.07
CA PHE A 63 -11.69 -5.11 1.35
C PHE A 63 -10.28 -4.54 1.55
N ASN A 64 -10.18 -3.26 1.93
CA ASN A 64 -8.92 -2.53 1.98
C ASN A 64 -8.57 -2.17 3.43
N SER A 65 -7.61 -2.91 4.01
CA SER A 65 -7.17 -2.81 5.41
C SER A 65 -5.76 -2.21 5.49
N ASN A 66 -5.70 -0.89 5.67
CA ASN A 66 -4.46 -0.13 5.74
C ASN A 66 -4.46 0.93 6.87
N SER A 67 -5.37 0.80 7.86
CA SER A 67 -5.40 1.65 9.05
C SER A 67 -5.72 0.82 10.30
N PRO A 68 -4.91 0.93 11.37
CA PRO A 68 -3.64 1.67 11.40
C PRO A 68 -2.56 0.94 10.59
N GLU A 69 -1.74 1.70 9.88
CA GLU A 69 -0.57 1.11 9.22
C GLU A 69 0.41 0.55 10.27
N TRP A 70 0.70 1.32 11.31
CA TRP A 70 1.57 0.93 12.42
C TRP A 70 0.75 0.49 13.61
N VAL A 71 0.71 -0.83 13.83
CA VAL A 71 -0.06 -1.44 14.93
C VAL A 71 0.75 -1.38 16.21
N LYS A 72 0.24 -0.65 17.21
CA LYS A 72 0.81 -0.57 18.56
C LYS A 72 -0.12 -1.13 19.64
N LYS A 73 -1.37 -1.39 19.27
CA LYS A 73 -2.40 -1.97 20.12
C LYS A 73 -3.16 -3.02 19.34
N GLU A 74 -3.27 -4.21 19.91
CA GLU A 74 -4.09 -5.31 19.39
C GLU A 74 -5.54 -4.90 19.16
N GLY A 75 -6.21 -5.56 18.23
CA GLY A 75 -7.61 -5.34 17.95
C GLY A 75 -8.03 -5.62 16.52
N ILE A 76 -9.21 -5.15 16.18
CA ILE A 76 -9.80 -5.25 14.86
C ILE A 76 -9.17 -4.17 13.96
N LEU A 77 -8.54 -4.58 12.87
CA LEU A 77 -8.00 -3.67 11.85
C LEU A 77 -9.13 -3.20 10.94
N LEU A 78 -9.87 -4.17 10.39
CA LEU A 78 -11.07 -3.92 9.60
C LEU A 78 -12.03 -5.11 9.77
N SER A 79 -13.32 -4.83 10.00
CA SER A 79 -14.35 -5.86 10.06
C SER A 79 -15.59 -5.42 9.30
N THR A 80 -16.05 -6.27 8.39
CA THR A 80 -17.34 -6.11 7.72
C THR A 80 -18.45 -6.96 8.33
N PHE A 81 -18.18 -7.66 9.43
CA PHE A 81 -19.18 -8.46 10.16
C PHE A 81 -20.39 -7.61 10.59
N PRO A 82 -21.54 -8.24 10.86
CA PRO A 82 -22.66 -7.57 11.49
C PRO A 82 -22.29 -7.14 12.93
N PRO A 83 -22.79 -5.99 13.40
CA PRO A 83 -22.50 -5.46 14.72
C PRO A 83 -23.23 -6.20 15.85
N ASP A 84 -24.24 -7.02 15.50
CA ASP A 84 -25.07 -7.73 16.46
C ASP A 84 -24.27 -8.72 17.30
N ALA A 85 -24.57 -8.77 18.59
CA ALA A 85 -23.89 -9.61 19.57
C ALA A 85 -22.37 -9.34 19.70
N LYS A 86 -21.87 -8.20 19.24
CA LYS A 86 -20.48 -7.75 19.41
C LYS A 86 -20.36 -6.80 20.59
N LYS A 87 -19.29 -6.96 21.38
CA LYS A 87 -19.04 -6.08 22.54
C LYS A 87 -18.78 -4.62 22.14
N VAL A 88 -18.20 -4.41 20.95
CA VAL A 88 -17.91 -3.09 20.37
C VAL A 88 -18.55 -2.98 18.98
N PRO A 89 -19.88 -2.74 18.87
CA PRO A 89 -20.59 -2.73 17.59
C PRO A 89 -19.99 -1.77 16.55
N ALA A 90 -19.47 -0.62 16.99
CA ALA A 90 -18.86 0.37 16.10
C ALA A 90 -17.57 -0.09 15.40
N ALA A 91 -17.00 -1.23 15.80
CA ALA A 91 -15.86 -1.85 15.14
C ALA A 91 -16.24 -2.74 13.94
N HIS A 92 -17.54 -2.81 13.60
CA HIS A 92 -18.07 -3.69 12.57
C HIS A 92 -18.94 -2.91 11.59
N LEU A 93 -18.65 -3.03 10.28
CA LEU A 93 -19.22 -2.16 9.24
C LEU A 93 -20.48 -2.75 8.58
N ASN A 94 -20.85 -4.00 8.87
CA ASN A 94 -22.01 -4.70 8.32
C ASN A 94 -22.09 -4.67 6.79
N PHE A 95 -21.05 -5.17 6.13
CA PHE A 95 -20.99 -5.23 4.67
C PHE A 95 -20.67 -6.65 4.20
N ALA A 96 -21.61 -7.32 3.51
CA ALA A 96 -21.42 -8.66 2.99
C ALA A 96 -20.84 -8.64 1.57
N PHE A 97 -19.91 -9.54 1.30
CA PHE A 97 -19.41 -9.84 -0.04
C PHE A 97 -20.16 -11.02 -0.63
N GLN A 98 -20.30 -11.04 -1.96
CA GLN A 98 -20.80 -12.16 -2.75
C GLN A 98 -20.24 -12.10 -4.16
N GLY A 99 -19.90 -13.24 -4.76
CA GLY A 99 -19.19 -13.27 -6.03
C GLY A 99 -17.73 -12.89 -5.88
N GLN A 100 -17.15 -12.18 -6.84
CA GLN A 100 -15.77 -11.73 -6.79
C GLN A 100 -15.58 -10.55 -5.83
N PHE A 101 -14.52 -10.59 -5.04
CA PHE A 101 -14.03 -9.48 -4.24
C PHE A 101 -12.53 -9.66 -3.98
N ASN A 102 -11.84 -8.58 -3.67
CA ASN A 102 -10.44 -8.62 -3.35
C ASN A 102 -10.20 -8.25 -1.89
N LEU A 103 -9.07 -8.68 -1.33
CA LEU A 103 -8.60 -8.30 0.00
C LEU A 103 -7.17 -7.77 -0.11
N PHE A 104 -6.96 -6.54 0.34
CA PHE A 104 -5.65 -5.93 0.54
C PHE A 104 -5.45 -5.61 2.02
N ALA A 105 -4.31 -6.02 2.58
CA ALA A 105 -3.92 -5.71 3.95
C ALA A 105 -2.46 -5.29 3.99
N HIS A 106 -2.18 -4.16 4.67
CA HIS A 106 -0.84 -3.61 4.80
C HIS A 106 -0.65 -3.01 6.20
N HIS A 107 0.14 -3.71 7.04
CA HIS A 107 0.32 -3.34 8.44
C HIS A 107 1.75 -3.60 8.91
N PHE A 108 2.20 -2.80 9.87
CA PHE A 108 3.52 -2.89 10.48
C PHE A 108 3.44 -3.15 11.98
N SER A 109 4.36 -3.98 12.47
CA SER A 109 4.79 -4.03 13.86
C SER A 109 5.93 -3.04 14.08
N HIS A 110 5.80 -2.17 15.07
CA HIS A 110 6.80 -1.14 15.37
C HIS A 110 7.22 -1.19 16.83
N THR A 111 8.40 -1.71 17.08
CA THR A 111 9.03 -1.79 18.40
C THR A 111 8.05 -2.25 19.49
N PRO A 112 7.45 -3.45 19.35
CA PRO A 112 6.49 -3.96 20.32
C PRO A 112 7.17 -4.28 21.66
N LEU A 113 6.40 -4.22 22.73
CA LEU A 113 6.87 -4.61 24.06
C LEU A 113 7.42 -6.03 24.04
N ASN A 114 8.61 -6.23 24.64
CA ASN A 114 9.31 -7.51 24.66
C ASN A 114 9.63 -8.12 23.29
N LEU A 115 9.59 -7.31 22.22
CA LEU A 115 9.82 -7.72 20.82
C LEU A 115 8.92 -8.91 20.40
N ARG A 116 7.67 -8.96 20.92
CA ARG A 116 6.70 -10.00 20.56
C ARG A 116 6.33 -9.92 19.09
N THR A 117 6.19 -11.08 18.48
CA THR A 117 5.70 -11.19 17.11
C THR A 117 4.25 -10.70 17.04
N LEU A 118 3.96 -9.77 16.12
CA LEU A 118 2.60 -9.40 15.78
C LEU A 118 2.06 -10.39 14.74
N TYR A 119 0.85 -10.87 14.93
CA TYR A 119 0.15 -11.68 13.92
C TYR A 119 -0.97 -10.86 13.29
N ILE A 120 -1.15 -11.02 11.97
CA ILE A 120 -2.33 -10.53 11.24
C ILE A 120 -3.17 -11.74 10.85
N GLY A 121 -4.37 -11.80 11.41
CA GLY A 121 -5.39 -12.79 11.06
C GLY A 121 -6.38 -12.24 10.04
N ALA A 122 -6.82 -13.06 9.08
CA ALA A 122 -7.95 -12.74 8.21
C ALA A 122 -9.01 -13.83 8.32
N LEU A 123 -10.23 -13.44 8.68
CA LEU A 123 -11.37 -14.32 8.90
C LEU A 123 -12.43 -14.10 7.82
N LEU A 124 -13.11 -15.20 7.43
CA LEU A 124 -14.29 -15.19 6.59
C LEU A 124 -15.44 -15.90 7.33
N TYR A 125 -16.63 -15.31 7.32
CA TYR A 125 -17.82 -15.82 8.02
C TYR A 125 -18.95 -16.06 7.04
N ASN A 126 -19.59 -17.22 7.12
CA ASN A 126 -20.79 -17.58 6.36
C ASN A 126 -22.06 -17.31 7.21
N PRO A 127 -22.86 -16.28 6.91
CA PRO A 127 -24.08 -15.98 7.66
C PRO A 127 -25.29 -16.81 7.21
N SER A 128 -25.17 -17.60 6.17
CA SER A 128 -26.30 -18.31 5.55
C SER A 128 -26.59 -19.66 6.22
N SER A 129 -27.74 -20.24 5.90
CA SER A 129 -28.13 -21.58 6.36
C SER A 129 -27.57 -22.72 5.48
N ALA A 130 -26.82 -22.39 4.42
CA ALA A 130 -26.19 -23.35 3.53
C ALA A 130 -24.65 -23.16 3.55
N PRO A 131 -23.87 -24.22 3.26
CA PRO A 131 -22.42 -24.08 3.11
C PRO A 131 -22.07 -23.12 1.98
N VAL A 132 -21.02 -22.31 2.19
CA VAL A 132 -20.45 -21.39 1.20
C VAL A 132 -19.03 -21.80 0.87
N THR A 133 -18.73 -21.87 -0.43
CA THR A 133 -17.36 -22.06 -0.92
C THR A 133 -16.75 -20.73 -1.29
N VAL A 134 -15.58 -20.43 -0.75
CA VAL A 134 -14.76 -19.28 -1.16
C VAL A 134 -13.52 -19.81 -1.87
N GLU A 135 -13.40 -19.51 -3.16
CA GLU A 135 -12.23 -19.80 -3.97
C GLU A 135 -11.19 -18.71 -3.81
N VAL A 136 -9.92 -19.11 -3.63
CA VAL A 136 -8.77 -18.21 -3.61
C VAL A 136 -8.13 -18.25 -4.99
N LEU A 137 -8.44 -17.27 -5.81
CA LEU A 137 -8.01 -17.23 -7.21
C LEU A 137 -6.51 -16.95 -7.34
N GLN A 138 -6.05 -15.90 -6.68
CA GLN A 138 -4.63 -15.55 -6.53
C GLN A 138 -4.41 -15.01 -5.12
N ALA A 139 -3.21 -15.24 -4.58
CA ALA A 139 -2.87 -14.75 -3.25
C ALA A 139 -1.36 -14.66 -3.06
N ALA A 140 -0.92 -13.56 -2.47
CA ALA A 140 0.47 -13.40 -2.04
C ALA A 140 0.56 -12.55 -0.78
N SER A 141 1.50 -12.91 0.08
CA SER A 141 1.80 -12.20 1.32
C SER A 141 3.30 -12.18 1.54
N TYR A 142 3.87 -11.01 1.77
CA TYR A 142 5.29 -10.83 1.97
C TYR A 142 5.57 -9.94 3.16
N LEU A 143 6.63 -10.27 3.90
CA LEU A 143 7.21 -9.42 4.92
C LEU A 143 8.13 -8.36 4.28
N MET A 144 8.27 -7.22 4.93
CA MET A 144 9.34 -6.27 4.59
C MET A 144 10.71 -6.94 4.79
N GLU A 145 10.93 -7.52 5.96
CA GLU A 145 12.14 -8.31 6.25
C GLU A 145 11.76 -9.76 6.59
N PRO A 146 12.39 -10.75 5.95
CA PRO A 146 13.50 -10.66 4.98
C PRO A 146 13.07 -10.59 3.50
N ASP A 147 11.76 -10.64 3.20
CA ASP A 147 11.29 -10.99 1.85
C ASP A 147 11.44 -9.85 0.83
N ALA A 148 11.10 -8.63 1.20
CA ALA A 148 11.01 -7.50 0.29
C ALA A 148 11.30 -6.16 1.01
N PRO A 149 12.55 -5.89 1.40
CA PRO A 149 12.90 -4.66 2.09
C PRO A 149 12.67 -3.44 1.19
N PHE A 150 12.28 -2.31 1.81
CA PHE A 150 12.19 -1.04 1.11
C PHE A 150 13.60 -0.60 0.69
N LYS A 151 13.83 -0.58 -0.62
CA LYS A 151 15.09 -0.17 -1.23
C LYS A 151 14.86 1.04 -2.12
N GLN A 152 15.76 2.01 -2.02
CA GLN A 152 15.80 3.08 -3.01
C GLN A 152 16.19 2.48 -4.36
N LYS A 153 15.36 2.68 -5.37
CA LYS A 153 15.60 2.22 -6.73
C LYS A 153 16.21 3.35 -7.57
N PRO A 154 17.01 3.03 -8.58
CA PRO A 154 17.41 4.01 -9.58
C PRO A 154 16.17 4.52 -10.33
N ALA A 155 16.30 5.70 -10.96
CA ALA A 155 15.23 6.31 -11.74
C ALA A 155 14.71 5.40 -12.86
N LEU A 156 15.58 4.56 -13.41
CA LEU A 156 15.23 3.52 -14.38
C LEU A 156 15.66 2.16 -13.85
N SER A 157 14.75 1.20 -13.83
CA SER A 157 15.02 -0.19 -13.47
C SER A 157 14.33 -1.12 -14.45
N GLU A 158 15.09 -2.08 -14.98
CA GLU A 158 14.56 -3.15 -15.80
C GLU A 158 14.17 -4.33 -14.91
N SER A 159 13.00 -4.91 -15.14
CA SER A 159 12.49 -6.07 -14.39
C SER A 159 11.72 -7.03 -15.29
N PRO A 160 12.38 -7.62 -16.32
CA PRO A 160 11.69 -8.45 -17.30
C PRO A 160 11.03 -9.68 -16.66
N ASN A 161 11.59 -10.20 -15.57
CA ASN A 161 11.10 -11.38 -14.87
C ASN A 161 10.31 -11.06 -13.59
N GLY A 162 10.09 -9.77 -13.28
CA GLY A 162 9.41 -9.36 -12.05
C GLY A 162 10.22 -9.60 -10.78
N GLU A 163 11.53 -9.50 -10.85
CA GLU A 163 12.43 -9.71 -9.70
C GLU A 163 12.82 -8.40 -9.00
N VAL A 164 12.57 -7.26 -9.67
CA VAL A 164 12.89 -5.93 -9.16
C VAL A 164 11.64 -5.33 -8.50
N TYR A 165 11.63 -5.24 -7.19
CA TYR A 165 10.56 -4.63 -6.42
C TYR A 165 11.13 -3.80 -5.25
N SER A 166 10.33 -2.89 -4.72
CA SER A 166 10.64 -2.08 -3.54
C SER A 166 9.49 -2.19 -2.55
N GLY A 167 9.72 -2.96 -1.49
CA GLY A 167 8.74 -3.23 -0.45
C GLY A 167 7.80 -4.40 -0.72
N PRO A 168 7.15 -4.89 0.34
CA PRO A 168 6.35 -6.12 0.30
C PRO A 168 5.06 -5.98 -0.51
N GLY A 169 4.48 -4.77 -0.58
CA GLY A 169 3.26 -4.51 -1.33
C GLY A 169 3.45 -4.72 -2.84
N ILE A 170 4.52 -4.18 -3.41
CA ILE A 170 4.86 -4.37 -4.84
C ILE A 170 5.05 -5.84 -5.15
N ARG A 171 5.79 -6.59 -4.29
CA ARG A 171 6.02 -8.01 -4.50
C ARG A 171 4.73 -8.83 -4.46
N ALA A 172 3.85 -8.54 -3.49
CA ALA A 172 2.56 -9.23 -3.37
C ALA A 172 1.67 -8.98 -4.60
N VAL A 173 1.60 -7.72 -5.04
CA VAL A 173 0.81 -7.33 -6.23
C VAL A 173 1.39 -7.95 -7.51
N ASP A 174 2.71 -7.92 -7.71
CA ASP A 174 3.36 -8.55 -8.88
C ASP A 174 3.00 -10.03 -8.99
N ASN A 175 3.07 -10.79 -7.89
CA ASN A 175 2.69 -12.21 -7.90
C ASN A 175 1.21 -12.41 -8.28
N VAL A 176 0.31 -11.62 -7.70
CA VAL A 176 -1.12 -11.72 -8.00
C VAL A 176 -1.42 -11.35 -9.45
N LEU A 177 -0.76 -10.32 -10.01
CA LEU A 177 -0.88 -9.96 -11.43
C LEU A 177 -0.34 -11.04 -12.38
N ARG A 178 0.65 -11.82 -11.94
CA ARG A 178 1.16 -13.00 -12.68
C ARG A 178 0.32 -14.26 -12.50
N GLY A 179 -0.83 -14.18 -11.82
CA GLY A 179 -1.72 -15.31 -11.61
C GLY A 179 -1.29 -16.26 -10.50
N ILE A 180 -0.33 -15.87 -9.65
CA ILE A 180 0.23 -16.74 -8.60
C ILE A 180 -0.67 -16.77 -7.37
N ARG A 181 -0.85 -17.97 -6.82
CA ARG A 181 -1.34 -18.21 -5.48
C ARG A 181 -0.24 -18.92 -4.70
N GLN A 182 0.25 -18.28 -3.63
CA GLN A 182 1.25 -18.90 -2.75
C GLN A 182 0.69 -20.15 -2.06
N PRO A 183 1.51 -21.20 -1.87
CA PRO A 183 1.08 -22.48 -1.28
C PRO A 183 0.45 -22.36 0.11
N ASP A 184 0.82 -21.34 0.86
CA ASP A 184 0.28 -21.07 2.20
C ASP A 184 -1.19 -20.63 2.21
N PHE A 185 -1.73 -20.27 1.05
CA PHE A 185 -3.14 -19.97 0.90
C PHE A 185 -3.89 -21.18 0.34
N PRO A 186 -5.01 -21.58 0.97
CA PRO A 186 -5.83 -22.68 0.48
C PRO A 186 -6.40 -22.35 -0.91
N GLU A 187 -6.61 -23.34 -1.75
CA GLU A 187 -7.26 -23.15 -3.03
C GLU A 187 -8.72 -22.72 -2.87
N LYS A 188 -9.38 -23.32 -1.89
CA LYS A 188 -10.75 -22.99 -1.51
C LYS A 188 -11.00 -23.27 -0.03
N LEU A 189 -11.94 -22.52 0.52
CA LEU A 189 -12.47 -22.71 1.87
C LEU A 189 -13.94 -23.08 1.76
N LEU A 190 -14.32 -24.21 2.34
CA LEU A 190 -15.72 -24.58 2.56
C LEU A 190 -16.12 -24.13 3.95
N ILE A 191 -17.02 -23.17 4.05
CA ILE A 191 -17.47 -22.59 5.32
C ILE A 191 -18.89 -23.06 5.61
N ALA A 192 -19.06 -23.85 6.68
CA ALA A 192 -20.35 -24.34 7.10
C ALA A 192 -21.31 -23.20 7.50
N PRO A 193 -22.63 -23.46 7.54
CA PRO A 193 -23.60 -22.46 7.99
C PRO A 193 -23.27 -21.88 9.37
N GLY A 194 -23.23 -20.56 9.49
CA GLY A 194 -22.94 -19.86 10.75
C GLY A 194 -21.48 -19.96 11.21
N GLU A 195 -20.58 -20.57 10.45
CA GLU A 195 -19.19 -20.78 10.84
C GLU A 195 -18.24 -19.74 10.27
N THR A 196 -17.08 -19.63 10.93
CA THR A 196 -15.97 -18.77 10.53
C THR A 196 -14.78 -19.62 10.12
N ALA A 197 -14.11 -19.27 9.03
CA ALA A 197 -12.87 -19.86 8.57
C ALA A 197 -11.71 -18.86 8.62
N LEU A 198 -10.52 -19.38 8.88
CA LEU A 198 -9.27 -18.62 8.87
C LEU A 198 -8.67 -18.67 7.46
N LEU A 199 -8.66 -17.52 6.77
CA LEU A 199 -8.04 -17.37 5.45
C LEU A 199 -6.52 -17.19 5.59
N MET A 200 -6.08 -16.48 6.62
CA MET A 200 -4.69 -16.07 6.79
C MET A 200 -4.35 -15.94 8.28
N ASN A 201 -3.13 -16.34 8.65
CA ASN A 201 -2.56 -16.17 10.00
C ASN A 201 -1.06 -15.86 9.86
N ARG A 202 -0.71 -14.59 9.61
CA ARG A 202 0.64 -14.18 9.22
C ARG A 202 1.42 -13.54 10.35
N PRO A 203 2.60 -14.09 10.71
CA PRO A 203 3.50 -13.45 11.67
C PRO A 203 4.24 -12.26 11.05
N ILE A 204 4.45 -11.23 11.85
CA ILE A 204 5.33 -10.09 11.58
C ILE A 204 6.38 -10.05 12.69
N PRO A 205 7.43 -10.86 12.60
CA PRO A 205 8.50 -10.90 13.59
C PRO A 205 9.36 -9.64 13.50
N VAL A 206 9.84 -9.19 14.67
CA VAL A 206 10.79 -8.05 14.76
C VAL A 206 12.05 -8.41 15.54
N ARG A 207 12.06 -9.56 16.23
CA ARG A 207 13.22 -10.04 17.00
C ARG A 207 14.36 -10.39 16.05
N GLY A 208 15.55 -9.90 16.37
CA GLY A 208 16.75 -10.11 15.55
C GLY A 208 16.93 -9.13 14.39
N LEU A 209 15.98 -8.21 14.17
CA LEU A 209 16.16 -7.13 13.21
C LEU A 209 16.99 -5.99 13.84
N GLU A 210 17.83 -5.34 13.04
CA GLU A 210 18.62 -4.17 13.46
C GLU A 210 17.72 -3.06 14.04
N LYS A 211 16.62 -2.78 13.35
CA LYS A 211 15.51 -1.97 13.86
C LYS A 211 14.32 -2.89 14.07
N PRO A 212 13.71 -2.93 15.27
CA PRO A 212 12.59 -3.81 15.55
C PRO A 212 11.29 -3.29 14.92
N ILE A 213 11.31 -3.12 13.61
CA ILE A 213 10.22 -2.65 12.75
C ILE A 213 10.12 -3.63 11.58
N ASN A 214 8.94 -4.17 11.37
CA ASN A 214 8.67 -5.03 10.23
C ASN A 214 7.23 -4.84 9.75
N GLY A 215 6.99 -5.09 8.48
CA GLY A 215 5.68 -4.95 7.86
C GLY A 215 5.30 -6.16 7.05
N CYS A 216 4.00 -6.34 6.86
CA CYS A 216 3.44 -7.36 6.00
C CYS A 216 2.44 -6.74 5.03
N SER A 217 2.55 -7.10 3.76
CA SER A 217 1.55 -6.77 2.74
C SER A 217 0.99 -8.05 2.16
N THR A 218 -0.33 -8.11 2.10
CA THR A 218 -1.09 -9.25 1.57
C THR A 218 -2.07 -8.76 0.52
N PHE A 219 -2.13 -9.44 -0.61
CA PHE A 219 -3.15 -9.21 -1.63
C PHE A 219 -3.75 -10.55 -2.06
N VAL A 220 -5.09 -10.64 -2.04
CA VAL A 220 -5.84 -11.87 -2.35
C VAL A 220 -7.01 -11.53 -3.24
N ARG A 221 -7.21 -12.31 -4.30
CA ARG A 221 -8.41 -12.31 -5.14
C ARG A 221 -9.27 -13.49 -4.79
N LEU A 222 -10.53 -13.23 -4.48
CA LEU A 222 -11.49 -14.18 -3.94
C LEU A 222 -12.75 -14.24 -4.78
N LYS A 223 -13.41 -15.42 -4.76
CA LYS A 223 -14.75 -15.60 -5.33
C LYS A 223 -15.58 -16.45 -4.38
N SER A 224 -16.67 -15.91 -3.89
CA SER A 224 -17.59 -16.60 -2.98
C SER A 224 -18.85 -17.06 -3.70
N SER A 225 -19.28 -18.29 -3.43
CA SER A 225 -20.53 -18.86 -3.95
C SER A 225 -21.78 -18.27 -3.26
N GLY A 226 -21.63 -17.69 -2.08
CA GLY A 226 -22.71 -17.10 -1.29
C GLY A 226 -22.24 -15.86 -0.54
N LYS A 227 -23.09 -15.31 0.33
CA LYS A 227 -22.74 -14.17 1.17
C LYS A 227 -21.68 -14.55 2.19
N VAL A 228 -20.65 -13.73 2.33
CA VAL A 228 -19.62 -13.83 3.37
C VAL A 228 -19.28 -12.47 3.94
N TYR A 229 -18.91 -12.44 5.21
CA TYR A 229 -18.29 -11.29 5.85
C TYR A 229 -16.80 -11.54 6.03
N ALA A 230 -16.00 -10.49 6.06
CA ALA A 230 -14.56 -10.58 6.23
C ALA A 230 -14.08 -9.69 7.39
N ALA A 231 -13.00 -10.13 8.06
CA ALA A 231 -12.32 -9.29 9.03
C ALA A 231 -10.82 -9.52 8.99
N THR A 232 -10.03 -8.46 9.19
CA THR A 232 -8.61 -8.52 9.53
C THR A 232 -8.41 -8.03 10.95
N LEU A 233 -7.54 -8.74 11.68
CA LEU A 233 -7.26 -8.49 13.10
C LEU A 233 -5.76 -8.53 13.34
N ALA A 234 -5.32 -7.85 14.39
CA ALA A 234 -3.95 -7.85 14.86
C ALA A 234 -3.88 -8.33 16.31
N MET A 235 -3.01 -9.30 16.58
CA MET A 235 -2.78 -9.87 17.91
C MET A 235 -1.29 -10.16 18.09
N TYR A 236 -0.73 -9.81 19.23
CA TYR A 236 0.62 -10.28 19.57
C TYR A 236 0.61 -11.76 19.90
N ALA A 237 1.66 -12.46 19.47
CA ALA A 237 1.78 -13.91 19.66
C ALA A 237 1.40 -14.35 21.07
N PRO A 238 0.42 -15.25 21.26
CA PRO A 238 0.19 -15.89 22.54
C PRO A 238 1.44 -16.63 23.02
N GLN A 239 1.61 -16.76 24.34
CA GLN A 239 2.73 -17.47 24.93
C GLN A 239 2.28 -18.83 25.45
N ASN A 240 3.11 -19.84 25.25
CA ASN A 240 2.98 -21.15 25.90
C ASN A 240 3.38 -21.05 27.36
N ALA A 241 3.14 -22.11 28.11
CA ALA A 241 3.52 -22.22 29.53
C ALA A 241 5.05 -22.11 29.77
N ASP A 242 5.85 -22.46 28.79
CA ASP A 242 7.33 -22.31 28.76
C ASP A 242 7.81 -20.92 28.35
N GLY A 243 6.91 -20.00 28.06
CA GLY A 243 7.21 -18.64 27.59
C GLY A 243 7.50 -18.54 26.09
N GLY A 244 7.45 -19.63 25.34
CA GLY A 244 7.60 -19.63 23.88
C GLY A 244 6.40 -18.98 23.20
N GLU A 245 6.65 -18.29 22.07
CA GLU A 245 5.59 -17.69 21.24
C GLU A 245 4.95 -18.76 20.35
N ARG A 246 3.63 -18.65 20.13
CA ARG A 246 2.90 -19.44 19.16
C ARG A 246 1.95 -18.59 18.31
N ALA A 247 1.48 -19.14 17.20
CA ALA A 247 0.43 -18.54 16.42
C ALA A 247 -0.89 -18.51 17.19
N PRO A 248 -1.71 -17.45 17.04
CA PRO A 248 -3.09 -17.44 17.53
C PRO A 248 -3.94 -18.52 16.87
N THR A 249 -4.86 -19.12 17.63
CA THR A 249 -5.85 -20.09 17.11
C THR A 249 -7.06 -19.36 16.50
N LEU A 250 -7.91 -20.10 15.79
CA LEU A 250 -9.16 -19.56 15.26
C LEU A 250 -10.07 -19.03 16.39
N GLU A 251 -10.15 -19.75 17.51
CA GLU A 251 -10.96 -19.37 18.66
C GLU A 251 -10.46 -18.06 19.30
N GLU A 252 -9.15 -17.88 19.41
CA GLU A 252 -8.56 -16.64 19.92
C GLU A 252 -8.87 -15.46 18.99
N TRP A 253 -8.80 -15.67 17.67
CA TRP A 253 -9.22 -14.67 16.69
C TRP A 253 -10.71 -14.33 16.80
N GLN A 254 -11.57 -15.33 16.95
CA GLN A 254 -13.01 -15.14 17.15
C GLN A 254 -13.31 -14.41 18.47
N GLN A 255 -12.59 -14.74 19.54
CA GLN A 255 -12.71 -14.01 20.83
C GLN A 255 -12.33 -12.53 20.67
N LEU A 256 -11.22 -12.24 19.97
CA LEU A 256 -10.82 -10.85 19.68
C LEU A 256 -11.87 -10.14 18.83
N LEU A 257 -12.39 -10.80 17.78
CA LEU A 257 -13.43 -10.25 16.91
C LEU A 257 -14.72 -9.93 17.68
N ASN A 258 -15.13 -10.78 18.63
CA ASN A 258 -16.39 -10.62 19.36
C ASN A 258 -16.28 -9.61 20.50
N ASN A 259 -15.12 -9.54 21.16
CA ASN A 259 -14.93 -8.78 22.39
C ASN A 259 -14.03 -7.55 22.24
N GLY A 260 -13.19 -7.51 21.20
CA GLY A 260 -12.22 -6.45 20.97
C GLY A 260 -12.81 -5.21 20.33
N GLY A 261 -12.10 -4.11 20.50
CA GLY A 261 -12.31 -2.87 19.74
C GLY A 261 -11.31 -2.75 18.57
N LEU A 262 -11.29 -1.56 17.97
CA LEU A 262 -10.37 -1.26 16.90
C LEU A 262 -8.90 -1.28 17.36
N ALA A 263 -8.03 -1.82 16.55
CA ALA A 263 -6.58 -1.73 16.71
C ALA A 263 -6.12 -0.26 16.67
N GLY A 264 -4.99 0.04 17.27
CA GLY A 264 -4.50 1.41 17.37
C GLY A 264 -3.00 1.57 17.11
N PRO A 265 -2.54 2.83 17.01
CA PRO A 265 -3.29 4.09 17.18
C PRO A 265 -4.25 4.37 16.02
N ARG A 266 -5.29 5.15 16.28
CA ARG A 266 -6.22 5.59 15.24
C ARG A 266 -5.67 6.84 14.51
N ASP A 267 -6.06 6.97 13.25
CA ASP A 267 -5.63 8.08 12.40
C ASP A 267 -6.41 9.39 12.68
N LYS A 268 -5.93 10.49 12.13
CA LYS A 268 -6.65 11.76 12.13
C LYS A 268 -7.89 11.64 11.25
N THR A 269 -8.99 12.25 11.70
CA THR A 269 -10.23 12.33 10.92
C THR A 269 -9.96 12.99 9.56
N PRO A 270 -10.32 12.34 8.45
CA PRO A 270 -10.10 12.88 7.12
C PRO A 270 -11.02 14.07 6.82
N THR A 271 -10.58 14.93 5.92
CA THR A 271 -11.41 16.03 5.40
C THR A 271 -12.56 15.44 4.56
N PRO A 272 -13.83 15.81 4.84
CA PRO A 272 -14.96 15.38 4.03
C PRO A 272 -14.81 15.78 2.55
N PRO A 273 -15.44 15.05 1.62
CA PRO A 273 -15.34 15.35 0.18
C PRO A 273 -15.84 16.75 -0.22
N ASP A 274 -16.81 17.28 0.52
CA ASP A 274 -17.38 18.62 0.38
C ASP A 274 -16.64 19.70 1.18
N GLY A 275 -15.65 19.30 1.99
CA GLY A 275 -14.85 20.23 2.79
C GLY A 275 -13.92 21.07 1.92
N THR A 276 -13.99 22.40 2.05
CA THR A 276 -13.22 23.35 1.23
C THR A 276 -12.19 24.16 1.99
N LEU A 277 -12.13 24.04 3.33
CA LEU A 277 -11.30 24.91 4.17
C LEU A 277 -10.10 24.16 4.75
N GLY A 278 -8.91 24.74 4.62
CA GLY A 278 -7.68 24.30 5.26
C GLY A 278 -6.90 23.23 4.49
N SER A 279 -5.92 22.62 5.15
CA SER A 279 -5.12 21.53 4.58
C SER A 279 -5.95 20.27 4.42
N LEU A 280 -5.91 19.66 3.24
CA LEU A 280 -6.60 18.42 2.94
C LEU A 280 -5.95 17.25 3.69
N ILE A 281 -6.74 16.57 4.52
CA ILE A 281 -6.35 15.33 5.20
C ILE A 281 -7.04 14.18 4.46
N TYR A 282 -6.28 13.37 3.75
CA TYR A 282 -6.83 12.21 3.05
C TYR A 282 -7.23 11.08 4.01
N GLY A 283 -6.42 10.83 5.02
CA GLY A 283 -6.56 9.68 5.93
C GLY A 283 -6.05 8.38 5.31
N ARG A 284 -5.81 7.36 6.16
CA ARG A 284 -5.55 5.99 5.70
C ARG A 284 -6.84 5.26 5.44
N VAL A 285 -6.77 4.24 4.59
CA VAL A 285 -7.94 3.44 4.21
C VAL A 285 -8.15 2.29 5.20
N ALA A 286 -9.36 2.15 5.72
CA ALA A 286 -9.88 0.91 6.31
C ALA A 286 -11.38 0.83 6.05
N GLY A 287 -11.76 -0.05 5.13
CA GLY A 287 -13.14 -0.19 4.70
C GLY A 287 -13.28 -1.01 3.42
N VAL A 288 -14.45 -0.92 2.84
CA VAL A 288 -14.76 -1.54 1.55
C VAL A 288 -14.75 -0.48 0.48
N GLN A 289 -13.84 -0.61 -0.46
CA GLN A 289 -13.67 0.29 -1.59
C GLN A 289 -14.53 -0.20 -2.77
N GLN A 290 -15.12 0.73 -3.49
CA GLN A 290 -15.77 0.48 -4.78
C GLN A 290 -14.71 0.31 -5.86
N GLY A 291 -14.71 -0.84 -6.52
CA GLY A 291 -13.83 -1.13 -7.65
C GLY A 291 -12.44 -1.60 -7.25
N SER A 292 -11.92 -2.54 -8.01
CA SER A 292 -10.58 -3.11 -7.87
C SER A 292 -9.89 -3.33 -9.22
N GLY A 293 -10.52 -2.96 -10.31
CA GLY A 293 -10.01 -3.01 -11.67
C GLY A 293 -10.38 -1.78 -12.48
N TRP A 294 -9.50 -1.41 -13.39
CA TRP A 294 -9.70 -0.35 -14.39
C TRP A 294 -9.19 -0.86 -15.72
N GLU A 295 -10.07 -0.95 -16.70
CA GLU A 295 -9.71 -1.34 -18.06
C GLU A 295 -9.83 -0.13 -18.99
N ALA A 296 -8.82 0.09 -19.84
CA ALA A 296 -8.81 1.20 -20.79
C ALA A 296 -8.08 0.84 -22.09
N GLU A 297 -8.66 1.24 -23.22
CA GLU A 297 -7.98 1.32 -24.50
C GLU A 297 -7.55 2.77 -24.74
N LEU A 298 -6.24 2.98 -24.90
CA LEU A 298 -5.64 4.30 -25.08
C LEU A 298 -5.59 4.60 -26.59
N VAL A 299 -6.62 5.30 -27.08
CA VAL A 299 -6.80 5.64 -28.49
C VAL A 299 -6.94 7.16 -28.68
N ASP A 300 -6.74 7.65 -29.89
CA ASP A 300 -7.08 9.03 -30.23
C ASP A 300 -8.59 9.21 -30.28
N ARG A 301 -9.05 10.47 -30.11
CA ARG A 301 -10.48 10.80 -30.21
C ARG A 301 -11.05 10.31 -31.53
N ASP A 302 -12.15 9.59 -31.46
CA ASP A 302 -12.89 9.04 -32.61
C ASP A 302 -12.10 8.06 -33.49
N ALA A 303 -11.01 7.46 -32.91
CA ALA A 303 -10.16 6.49 -33.59
C ALA A 303 -10.15 5.14 -32.85
N LYS A 304 -9.68 4.09 -33.54
CA LYS A 304 -9.46 2.74 -32.96
C LYS A 304 -8.01 2.52 -32.52
N ASN A 305 -7.15 3.49 -32.76
CA ASN A 305 -5.71 3.39 -32.47
C ASN A 305 -5.20 4.71 -31.89
N LEU A 306 -4.05 4.63 -31.22
CA LEU A 306 -3.24 5.75 -30.81
C LEU A 306 -2.15 5.99 -31.87
N ALA A 307 -2.21 7.12 -32.56
CA ALA A 307 -1.15 7.50 -33.50
C ALA A 307 0.15 7.71 -32.74
N ILE A 308 1.26 7.15 -33.27
CA ILE A 308 2.60 7.38 -32.70
C ILE A 308 2.87 8.90 -32.78
N PRO A 309 3.15 9.56 -31.64
CA PRO A 309 3.42 10.99 -31.64
C PRO A 309 4.70 11.32 -32.47
N GLN A 310 4.75 12.53 -32.98
CA GLN A 310 5.94 13.02 -33.68
C GLN A 310 7.17 12.95 -32.73
N THR A 311 8.34 12.74 -33.31
CA THR A 311 9.60 12.73 -32.56
C THR A 311 9.73 13.96 -31.64
N GLY A 312 10.02 13.73 -30.39
CA GLY A 312 10.12 14.77 -29.36
C GLY A 312 8.78 15.21 -28.76
N LYS A 313 7.67 14.58 -29.12
CA LYS A 313 6.36 14.76 -28.46
C LYS A 313 6.05 13.58 -27.59
N VAL A 314 5.40 13.84 -26.44
CA VAL A 314 5.01 12.84 -25.46
C VAL A 314 3.51 12.96 -25.20
N ILE A 315 2.85 11.81 -25.14
CA ILE A 315 1.46 11.68 -24.67
C ILE A 315 1.53 10.92 -23.34
N SER A 316 0.88 11.45 -22.32
CA SER A 316 0.78 10.83 -20.98
C SER A 316 -0.67 10.65 -20.59
N TYR A 317 -0.96 9.54 -19.94
CA TYR A 317 -2.24 9.28 -19.30
C TYR A 317 -2.04 9.27 -17.80
N ALA A 318 -2.80 10.10 -17.09
CA ALA A 318 -2.73 10.18 -15.63
C ALA A 318 -3.38 8.95 -15.00
N ILE A 319 -2.67 8.24 -14.12
CA ILE A 319 -3.12 7.04 -13.42
C ILE A 319 -3.20 7.31 -11.92
N SER A 320 -4.21 6.74 -11.25
CA SER A 320 -4.41 6.86 -9.79
C SER A 320 -4.57 8.31 -9.31
N THR A 321 -5.23 9.13 -10.11
CA THR A 321 -5.50 10.53 -9.76
C THR A 321 -6.49 10.64 -8.61
N LEU A 322 -6.35 11.72 -7.84
CA LEU A 322 -7.13 11.96 -6.63
C LEU A 322 -7.52 13.44 -6.50
N ARG A 323 -8.44 13.75 -5.62
CA ARG A 323 -8.82 15.12 -5.32
C ARG A 323 -7.60 15.93 -4.87
N GLY A 324 -7.33 17.06 -5.53
CA GLY A 324 -6.13 17.88 -5.30
C GLY A 324 -4.87 17.36 -5.98
N GLY A 325 -4.97 16.29 -6.78
CA GLY A 325 -3.86 15.70 -7.54
C GLY A 325 -4.34 15.10 -8.86
N THR A 326 -5.00 15.90 -9.70
CA THR A 326 -5.60 15.47 -10.99
C THR A 326 -4.65 15.60 -12.18
N LEU A 327 -3.43 16.08 -11.96
CA LEU A 327 -2.41 16.29 -13.02
C LEU A 327 -2.94 17.08 -14.23
N GLY A 328 -3.83 18.05 -13.98
CA GLY A 328 -4.43 18.91 -15.01
C GLY A 328 -5.65 18.33 -15.73
N THR A 329 -5.97 17.06 -15.57
CA THR A 329 -7.10 16.40 -16.25
C THR A 329 -8.46 16.67 -15.61
N GLN A 330 -8.51 17.11 -14.36
CA GLN A 330 -9.69 17.17 -13.49
C GLN A 330 -10.32 15.81 -13.15
N GLN A 331 -9.79 14.71 -13.68
CA GLN A 331 -10.28 13.36 -13.41
C GLN A 331 -9.84 12.90 -12.01
N VAL A 332 -10.78 12.35 -11.24
CA VAL A 332 -10.53 11.68 -9.96
C VAL A 332 -10.82 10.19 -10.13
N GLN A 333 -9.81 9.35 -9.95
CA GLN A 333 -9.89 7.90 -10.13
C GLN A 333 -9.97 7.15 -8.80
N ALA A 334 -9.81 7.85 -7.67
CA ALA A 334 -9.88 7.25 -6.33
C ALA A 334 -11.23 6.57 -6.09
N GLY A 335 -11.20 5.28 -5.74
CA GLY A 335 -12.40 4.51 -5.44
C GLY A 335 -13.10 5.01 -4.18
N LYS A 336 -14.42 5.23 -4.24
CA LYS A 336 -15.23 5.62 -3.09
C LYS A 336 -15.30 4.50 -2.08
N MET A 337 -15.33 4.84 -0.77
CA MET A 337 -15.52 3.86 0.28
C MET A 337 -17.03 3.60 0.48
N LEU A 338 -17.46 2.37 0.19
CA LEU A 338 -18.84 1.89 0.37
C LEU A 338 -19.19 1.71 1.86
N ALA A 339 -18.20 1.30 2.66
CA ALA A 339 -18.26 1.19 4.10
C ALA A 339 -16.89 1.51 4.69
N ARG A 340 -16.83 2.30 5.76
CA ARG A 340 -15.59 2.76 6.39
C ARG A 340 -15.80 3.17 7.84
N TYR A 341 -14.73 3.26 8.62
CA TYR A 341 -14.76 3.89 9.93
C TYR A 341 -14.75 5.42 9.80
N ARG A 342 -15.23 6.12 10.82
CA ARG A 342 -15.33 7.60 10.82
C ARG A 342 -13.96 8.30 10.66
N ASP A 343 -12.92 7.68 11.18
CA ASP A 343 -11.54 8.18 11.21
C ASP A 343 -10.67 7.66 10.06
N THR A 344 -11.25 7.05 9.03
CA THR A 344 -10.55 6.55 7.86
C THR A 344 -10.98 7.26 6.58
N ALA A 345 -10.21 7.12 5.52
CA ALA A 345 -10.39 7.82 4.25
C ALA A 345 -11.80 7.67 3.65
N TYR A 346 -12.30 8.70 3.00
CA TYR A 346 -13.55 8.66 2.24
C TYR A 346 -13.40 8.01 0.87
N GLU A 347 -12.18 8.05 0.35
CA GLU A 347 -11.80 7.51 -0.95
C GLU A 347 -10.46 6.79 -0.83
N ALA A 348 -10.22 5.81 -1.69
CA ALA A 348 -8.97 5.05 -1.72
C ALA A 348 -7.88 5.86 -2.44
N HIS A 349 -7.33 6.85 -1.78
CA HIS A 349 -6.25 7.68 -2.31
C HIS A 349 -5.02 6.82 -2.64
N GLY A 350 -4.56 6.88 -3.89
CA GLY A 350 -3.47 6.04 -4.39
C GLY A 350 -3.90 4.66 -4.91
N ASN A 351 -5.19 4.31 -4.85
CA ASN A 351 -5.78 3.09 -5.42
C ASN A 351 -4.99 1.79 -5.13
N TYR A 352 -4.47 1.63 -3.91
CA TYR A 352 -3.80 0.39 -3.51
C TYR A 352 -4.74 -0.81 -3.67
N GLY A 353 -4.29 -1.82 -4.44
CA GLY A 353 -5.09 -3.00 -4.76
C GLY A 353 -5.99 -2.85 -5.99
N VAL A 354 -5.94 -1.72 -6.70
CA VAL A 354 -6.59 -1.54 -8.01
C VAL A 354 -5.64 -1.99 -9.12
N HIS A 355 -6.14 -2.84 -9.99
CA HIS A 355 -5.44 -3.33 -11.19
C HIS A 355 -5.82 -2.46 -12.39
N TYR A 356 -4.84 -1.79 -13.00
CA TYR A 356 -5.00 -1.06 -14.26
C TYR A 356 -4.57 -1.95 -15.42
N ASN A 357 -5.50 -2.28 -16.32
CA ASN A 357 -5.25 -3.01 -17.55
C ASN A 357 -5.38 -2.04 -18.74
N LEU A 358 -4.24 -1.61 -19.27
CA LEU A 358 -4.16 -0.59 -20.31
C LEU A 358 -3.73 -1.21 -21.63
N ILE A 359 -4.58 -1.10 -22.64
CA ILE A 359 -4.30 -1.53 -24.01
C ILE A 359 -3.92 -0.31 -24.82
N VAL A 360 -2.77 -0.37 -25.50
CA VAL A 360 -2.23 0.73 -26.31
C VAL A 360 -2.13 0.27 -27.76
N PRO A 361 -3.17 0.38 -28.58
CA PRO A 361 -3.16 -0.04 -29.98
C PRO A 361 -2.44 1.03 -30.83
N LEU A 362 -1.11 0.97 -30.90
CA LEU A 362 -0.27 1.93 -31.59
C LEU A 362 -0.43 1.83 -33.10
N HIS A 363 -0.53 3.00 -33.77
CA HIS A 363 -0.57 3.12 -35.23
C HIS A 363 0.56 4.03 -35.72
N ASN A 364 1.43 3.47 -36.57
CA ASN A 364 2.49 4.24 -37.22
C ASN A 364 1.92 4.90 -38.48
N THR A 365 1.72 6.21 -38.42
CA THR A 365 1.24 7.02 -39.55
C THR A 365 2.36 7.42 -40.52
N ALA A 366 3.64 7.19 -40.16
CA ALA A 366 4.77 7.49 -41.01
C ALA A 366 5.06 6.32 -42.00
N GLN A 367 5.69 6.66 -43.11
CA GLN A 367 6.09 5.65 -44.12
C GLN A 367 7.35 4.83 -43.73
N LYS A 368 7.99 5.20 -42.62
CA LYS A 368 9.21 4.53 -42.12
C LYS A 368 8.94 3.93 -40.73
N PRO A 369 9.62 2.82 -40.38
CA PRO A 369 9.60 2.28 -39.03
C PRO A 369 9.98 3.34 -37.99
N GLN A 370 9.30 3.37 -36.86
CA GLN A 370 9.57 4.25 -35.73
C GLN A 370 9.78 3.43 -34.45
N THR A 371 10.70 3.91 -33.62
CA THR A 371 10.90 3.35 -32.27
C THR A 371 10.05 4.16 -31.28
N VAL A 372 9.28 3.46 -30.47
CA VAL A 372 8.42 4.04 -29.42
C VAL A 372 8.91 3.54 -28.07
N ALA A 373 9.04 4.45 -27.12
CA ALA A 373 9.22 4.10 -25.70
C ALA A 373 7.88 4.24 -24.97
N VAL A 374 7.53 3.24 -24.19
CA VAL A 374 6.41 3.29 -23.24
C VAL A 374 7.00 3.20 -21.84
N SER A 375 6.73 4.19 -21.01
CA SER A 375 7.25 4.25 -19.64
C SER A 375 6.14 4.47 -18.62
N LEU A 376 6.37 4.02 -17.39
CA LEU A 376 5.58 4.36 -16.22
C LEU A 376 6.43 5.27 -15.34
N GLU A 377 5.95 6.48 -15.11
CA GLU A 377 6.72 7.51 -14.41
C GLU A 377 5.93 8.05 -13.22
N THR A 378 6.63 8.43 -12.16
CA THR A 378 6.03 9.17 -11.05
C THR A 378 6.26 10.66 -11.29
N PRO A 379 5.21 11.48 -11.30
CA PRO A 379 5.36 12.93 -11.45
C PRO A 379 6.17 13.49 -10.28
N LEU A 380 7.07 14.42 -10.57
CA LEU A 380 7.76 15.20 -9.54
C LEU A 380 6.72 16.10 -8.87
N LYS A 381 6.63 16.03 -7.55
CA LYS A 381 5.89 17.03 -6.77
C LYS A 381 6.79 18.23 -6.60
N GLU A 382 6.56 19.26 -7.37
CA GLU A 382 7.07 20.58 -7.02
C GLU A 382 6.07 21.24 -6.08
N ASP A 383 6.50 21.59 -4.88
CA ASP A 383 5.71 22.37 -3.92
C ASP A 383 5.62 23.87 -4.34
N ARG A 384 5.44 24.10 -5.63
CA ARG A 384 5.22 25.40 -6.20
C ARG A 384 3.78 25.45 -6.72
N LEU A 385 2.90 25.92 -5.88
CA LEU A 385 1.65 26.56 -6.25
C LEU A 385 1.81 28.07 -6.06
#